data_060551fcb8b0f6e95c87b5907fc14da5
#
_entry.id   060551fcb8b0f6e95c87b5907fc14da5
#
_cell.length_a   1.000
_cell.length_b   1.000
_cell.length_c   1.000
_cell.angle_alpha   90.00
_cell.angle_beta   90.00
_cell.angle_gamma   90.00
#
_symmetry.space_group_name_H-M   'P 1'
#
loop_
_entity.id
_entity.type
_entity.pdbx_description
1 polymer ?
#
loop_
_entity_poly.entity_id
_entity_poly.type
_entity_poly.pdbx_seq_one_letter_code
_entity_poly.pdbx_strand_id
1 'polypeptide(L)'
;MKSVFSLIIFTLLVNFTISAQKTVMVGSAEMYPTKDIVDNAVNSKDHTTLVAAVKAADLVETLKGKGPFTVFAPVNDAFENLPDGTVDAVLKPENKKMLQGILTYHVLAGKYGFDDVAAAIKKGNGKATMKTVAGGSLTFKMNGAHNITLTDEKGGTANIITYDINQKNGVIHSIDKVLMPK
;
A
#
# COMPACT_ATOMS: atom_id res chain seq x y z
N MET A 1 -19.19 -61.42 -39.17
CA MET A 1 -19.42 -60.62 -37.95
C MET A 1 -18.27 -59.62 -37.82
N LYS A 2 -18.50 -58.36 -38.17
CA LYS A 2 -17.50 -57.29 -38.07
C LYS A 2 -17.89 -56.39 -36.91
N SER A 3 -17.12 -56.43 -35.83
CA SER A 3 -17.31 -55.61 -34.65
C SER A 3 -16.69 -54.23 -34.85
N VAL A 4 -17.53 -53.18 -34.85
CA VAL A 4 -17.06 -51.77 -34.97
C VAL A 4 -16.90 -51.24 -33.55
N PHE A 5 -15.66 -51.07 -33.09
CA PHE A 5 -15.35 -50.42 -31.82
C PHE A 5 -15.43 -48.92 -32.01
N SER A 6 -16.48 -48.30 -31.52
CA SER A 6 -16.64 -46.82 -31.52
C SER A 6 -15.85 -46.22 -30.34
N LEU A 7 -14.75 -45.55 -30.66
CA LEU A 7 -13.93 -44.84 -29.66
C LEU A 7 -14.54 -43.45 -29.41
N ILE A 8 -15.25 -43.32 -28.27
CA ILE A 8 -15.75 -42.01 -27.83
C ILE A 8 -14.59 -41.24 -27.17
N ILE A 9 -14.06 -40.27 -27.87
CA ILE A 9 -13.08 -39.32 -27.32
C ILE A 9 -13.87 -38.28 -26.49
N PHE A 10 -13.78 -38.39 -25.16
CA PHE A 10 -14.32 -37.40 -24.23
C PHE A 10 -13.32 -36.25 -24.09
N THR A 11 -13.51 -35.20 -24.86
CA THR A 11 -12.72 -33.95 -24.75
C THR A 11 -13.14 -33.22 -23.50
N LEU A 12 -12.29 -33.27 -22.45
CA LEU A 12 -12.43 -32.49 -21.24
C LEU A 12 -12.10 -31.02 -21.55
N LEU A 13 -13.12 -30.19 -21.73
CA LEU A 13 -12.99 -28.73 -21.84
C LEU A 13 -12.64 -28.17 -20.46
N VAL A 14 -11.34 -27.95 -20.22
CA VAL A 14 -10.89 -27.21 -19.03
C VAL A 14 -11.16 -25.73 -19.29
N ASN A 15 -12.23 -25.22 -18.67
CA ASN A 15 -12.52 -23.79 -18.66
C ASN A 15 -11.51 -23.09 -17.73
N PHE A 16 -10.45 -22.50 -18.29
CA PHE A 16 -9.61 -21.55 -17.58
C PHE A 16 -10.40 -20.24 -17.43
N THR A 17 -10.98 -20.01 -16.28
CA THR A 17 -11.47 -18.69 -15.91
C THR A 17 -10.25 -17.80 -15.64
N ILE A 18 -9.86 -17.02 -16.63
CA ILE A 18 -8.89 -15.94 -16.45
C ILE A 18 -9.60 -14.88 -15.59
N SER A 19 -9.33 -14.89 -14.29
CA SER A 19 -9.71 -13.78 -13.40
C SER A 19 -8.87 -12.57 -13.81
N ALA A 20 -9.46 -11.65 -14.57
CA ALA A 20 -8.83 -10.36 -14.86
C ALA A 20 -8.59 -9.63 -13.54
N GLN A 21 -7.34 -9.53 -13.11
CA GLN A 21 -6.98 -8.77 -11.92
C GLN A 21 -7.30 -7.30 -12.15
N LYS A 22 -8.23 -6.75 -11.36
CA LYS A 22 -8.72 -5.39 -11.50
C LYS A 22 -7.59 -4.39 -11.22
N THR A 23 -7.28 -3.56 -12.22
CA THR A 23 -6.38 -2.40 -12.05
C THR A 23 -7.10 -1.28 -11.28
N VAL A 24 -6.34 -0.43 -10.60
CA VAL A 24 -6.82 0.76 -9.91
C VAL A 24 -6.14 1.98 -10.49
N MET A 25 -6.92 3.01 -10.83
CA MET A 25 -6.36 4.29 -11.31
C MET A 25 -5.91 5.14 -10.13
N VAL A 26 -4.66 5.61 -10.14
CA VAL A 26 -4.08 6.48 -9.12
C VAL A 26 -3.16 7.50 -9.78
N GLY A 27 -3.43 8.78 -9.61
CA GLY A 27 -2.63 9.86 -10.21
C GLY A 27 -2.58 9.77 -11.73
N SER A 28 -3.72 9.45 -12.37
CA SER A 28 -3.85 9.28 -13.83
C SER A 28 -3.02 8.11 -14.39
N ALA A 29 -2.55 7.18 -13.56
CA ALA A 29 -1.85 5.97 -13.97
C ALA A 29 -2.57 4.71 -13.47
N GLU A 30 -2.60 3.69 -14.32
CA GLU A 30 -3.08 2.36 -13.91
C GLU A 30 -2.04 1.65 -13.05
N MET A 31 -2.50 1.16 -11.90
CA MET A 31 -1.73 0.30 -11.00
C MET A 31 -2.05 -1.16 -11.29
N TYR A 32 -1.02 -1.92 -11.62
CA TYR A 32 -1.15 -3.32 -12.04
C TYR A 32 -0.78 -4.27 -10.90
N PRO A 33 -1.66 -5.20 -10.51
CA PRO A 33 -1.35 -6.18 -9.45
C PRO A 33 -0.20 -7.13 -9.80
N THR A 34 0.23 -7.15 -11.05
CA THR A 34 1.39 -7.91 -11.54
C THR A 34 2.73 -7.21 -11.32
N LYS A 35 2.73 -5.90 -11.05
CA LYS A 35 3.91 -5.09 -10.75
C LYS A 35 4.11 -4.98 -9.23
N ASP A 36 5.35 -4.72 -8.80
CA ASP A 36 5.63 -4.44 -7.40
C ASP A 36 5.23 -2.99 -7.00
N ILE A 37 5.32 -2.72 -5.69
CA ILE A 37 4.95 -1.42 -5.11
C ILE A 37 5.68 -0.26 -5.78
N VAL A 38 6.99 -0.39 -6.02
CA VAL A 38 7.81 0.68 -6.58
C VAL A 38 7.52 0.86 -8.07
N ASP A 39 7.46 -0.24 -8.84
CA ASP A 39 7.21 -0.20 -10.29
C ASP A 39 5.83 0.39 -10.64
N ASN A 40 4.88 0.33 -9.73
CA ASN A 40 3.60 1.02 -9.86
C ASN A 40 3.69 2.49 -9.39
N ALA A 41 4.23 2.72 -8.20
CA ALA A 41 4.26 4.07 -7.60
C ALA A 41 4.99 5.10 -8.48
N VAL A 42 6.05 4.71 -9.20
CA VAL A 42 6.81 5.60 -10.09
C VAL A 42 5.99 6.16 -11.26
N ASN A 43 4.87 5.51 -11.61
CA ASN A 43 3.98 5.95 -12.69
C ASN A 43 2.87 6.90 -12.18
N SER A 44 2.66 6.97 -10.86
CA SER A 44 1.62 7.82 -10.27
C SER A 44 2.07 9.27 -10.18
N LYS A 45 1.30 10.16 -10.78
CA LYS A 45 1.52 11.61 -10.65
C LYS A 45 1.21 12.13 -9.24
N ASP A 46 0.40 11.41 -8.48
CA ASP A 46 0.02 11.79 -7.11
C ASP A 46 1.06 11.41 -6.05
N HIS A 47 2.09 10.61 -6.40
CA HIS A 47 3.08 10.09 -5.46
C HIS A 47 4.53 10.46 -5.85
N THR A 48 4.74 11.48 -6.66
CA THR A 48 6.07 11.87 -7.14
C THR A 48 7.02 12.26 -6.00
N THR A 49 6.53 12.99 -5.00
CA THR A 49 7.29 13.37 -3.80
C THR A 49 7.67 12.15 -2.96
N LEU A 50 6.71 11.22 -2.75
CA LEU A 50 6.98 9.95 -2.05
C LEU A 50 8.05 9.12 -2.76
N VAL A 51 7.98 9.00 -4.09
CA VAL A 51 8.96 8.26 -4.89
C VAL A 51 10.36 8.90 -4.78
N ALA A 52 10.45 10.24 -4.81
CA ALA A 52 11.71 10.94 -4.58
C ALA A 52 12.28 10.67 -3.18
N ALA A 53 11.41 10.68 -2.14
CA ALA A 53 11.79 10.36 -0.78
C ALA A 53 12.31 8.92 -0.62
N VAL A 54 11.62 7.94 -1.21
CA VAL A 54 12.04 6.53 -1.19
C VAL A 54 13.40 6.33 -1.85
N LYS A 55 13.66 7.03 -2.97
CA LYS A 55 14.97 7.02 -3.63
C LYS A 55 16.06 7.66 -2.78
N ALA A 56 15.80 8.83 -2.20
CA ALA A 56 16.75 9.54 -1.32
C ALA A 56 17.11 8.73 -0.05
N ALA A 57 16.15 7.92 0.43
CA ALA A 57 16.33 7.03 1.58
C ALA A 57 17.03 5.70 1.26
N ASP A 58 17.33 5.39 -0.02
CA ASP A 58 17.81 4.07 -0.50
C ASP A 58 16.88 2.90 -0.11
N LEU A 59 15.57 3.11 -0.08
CA LEU A 59 14.59 2.09 0.27
C LEU A 59 13.96 1.39 -0.95
N VAL A 60 14.39 1.73 -2.17
CA VAL A 60 13.86 1.16 -3.42
C VAL A 60 13.94 -0.36 -3.41
N GLU A 61 15.13 -0.93 -3.19
CA GLU A 61 15.33 -2.39 -3.21
C GLU A 61 14.61 -3.09 -2.05
N THR A 62 14.50 -2.42 -0.90
CA THR A 62 13.73 -2.94 0.25
C THR A 62 12.25 -3.09 -0.10
N LEU A 63 11.65 -2.07 -0.73
CA LEU A 63 10.24 -2.07 -1.12
C LEU A 63 9.96 -2.93 -2.37
N LYS A 64 10.97 -3.23 -3.18
CA LYS A 64 10.91 -4.23 -4.27
C LYS A 64 11.05 -5.67 -3.77
N GLY A 65 11.42 -5.87 -2.50
CA GLY A 65 11.57 -7.17 -1.87
C GLY A 65 10.29 -8.02 -1.88
N LYS A 66 10.42 -9.26 -1.39
CA LYS A 66 9.34 -10.27 -1.50
C LYS A 66 8.06 -9.92 -0.75
N GLY A 67 8.08 -9.02 0.22
CA GLY A 67 6.90 -8.70 1.02
C GLY A 67 6.32 -9.88 1.80
N PRO A 68 5.02 -9.94 2.05
CA PRO A 68 4.04 -8.91 1.70
C PRO A 68 4.16 -7.65 2.56
N PHE A 69 3.87 -6.50 1.96
CA PHE A 69 3.85 -5.20 2.63
C PHE A 69 2.49 -4.53 2.50
N THR A 70 2.11 -3.74 3.50
CA THR A 70 1.05 -2.75 3.39
C THR A 70 1.69 -1.37 3.50
N VAL A 71 1.55 -0.54 2.47
CA VAL A 71 2.13 0.79 2.40
C VAL A 71 1.02 1.84 2.45
N PHE A 72 1.06 2.70 3.47
CA PHE A 72 0.24 3.90 3.52
C PHE A 72 1.00 5.02 2.82
N ALA A 73 0.61 5.30 1.58
CA ALA A 73 1.33 6.19 0.68
C ALA A 73 0.75 7.61 0.72
N PRO A 74 1.44 8.60 1.33
CA PRO A 74 1.02 9.99 1.29
C PRO A 74 1.06 10.51 -0.15
N VAL A 75 -0.02 11.19 -0.58
CA VAL A 75 -0.06 11.90 -1.86
C VAL A 75 0.77 13.19 -1.81
N ASN A 76 1.05 13.80 -2.96
CA ASN A 76 1.83 15.05 -3.02
C ASN A 76 1.28 16.13 -2.12
N ASP A 77 -0.05 16.36 -2.13
CA ASP A 77 -0.73 17.35 -1.27
C ASP A 77 -0.47 17.08 0.22
N ALA A 78 -0.29 15.80 0.61
CA ALA A 78 0.06 15.46 2.00
C ALA A 78 1.42 16.01 2.42
N PHE A 79 2.37 16.09 1.50
CA PHE A 79 3.69 16.70 1.73
C PHE A 79 3.63 18.23 1.67
N GLU A 80 2.80 18.80 0.81
CA GLU A 80 2.60 20.25 0.72
C GLU A 80 1.95 20.83 1.98
N ASN A 81 1.18 20.03 2.71
CA ASN A 81 0.59 20.40 4.01
C ASN A 81 1.57 20.36 5.20
N LEU A 82 2.81 19.94 4.98
CA LEU A 82 3.86 20.03 6.01
C LEU A 82 4.37 21.50 6.12
N PRO A 83 4.92 21.89 7.28
CA PRO A 83 5.55 23.21 7.41
C PRO A 83 6.60 23.46 6.33
N ASP A 84 6.68 24.70 5.84
CA ASP A 84 7.61 25.11 4.79
C ASP A 84 9.05 24.65 5.10
N GLY A 85 9.72 24.11 4.08
CA GLY A 85 11.09 23.61 4.18
C GLY A 85 11.24 22.26 4.86
N THR A 86 10.17 21.65 5.41
CA THR A 86 10.25 20.34 6.06
C THR A 86 10.66 19.27 5.06
N VAL A 87 10.03 19.23 3.88
CA VAL A 87 10.32 18.23 2.84
C VAL A 87 11.79 18.38 2.38
N ASP A 88 12.23 19.58 2.09
CA ASP A 88 13.61 19.86 1.68
C ASP A 88 14.61 19.46 2.77
N ALA A 89 14.27 19.71 4.03
CA ALA A 89 15.12 19.33 5.15
C ALA A 89 15.28 17.81 5.28
N VAL A 90 14.18 17.03 5.22
CA VAL A 90 14.24 15.57 5.39
C VAL A 90 14.85 14.87 4.18
N LEU A 91 14.84 15.48 2.99
CA LEU A 91 15.48 14.94 1.78
C LEU A 91 17.00 15.14 1.75
N LYS A 92 17.57 15.97 2.64
CA LYS A 92 19.03 16.16 2.72
C LYS A 92 19.75 14.89 3.13
N PRO A 93 20.95 14.61 2.57
CA PRO A 93 21.71 13.41 2.88
C PRO A 93 21.99 13.20 4.38
N GLU A 94 22.22 14.27 5.12
CA GLU A 94 22.45 14.23 6.58
C GLU A 94 21.24 13.73 7.36
N ASN A 95 20.02 13.88 6.81
CA ASN A 95 18.77 13.46 7.44
C ASN A 95 18.25 12.09 6.93
N LYS A 96 19.05 11.37 6.16
CA LYS A 96 18.66 10.08 5.54
C LYS A 96 18.11 9.08 6.54
N LYS A 97 18.70 8.95 7.73
CA LYS A 97 18.21 8.02 8.77
C LYS A 97 16.83 8.42 9.30
N MET A 98 16.60 9.72 9.46
CA MET A 98 15.29 10.23 9.86
C MET A 98 14.25 9.98 8.76
N LEU A 99 14.59 10.22 7.51
CA LEU A 99 13.75 9.93 6.35
C LEU A 99 13.40 8.43 6.26
N GLN A 100 14.39 7.55 6.46
CA GLN A 100 14.16 6.10 6.53
C GLN A 100 13.18 5.72 7.65
N GLY A 101 13.31 6.32 8.83
CA GLY A 101 12.40 6.13 9.96
C GLY A 101 10.97 6.54 9.61
N ILE A 102 10.79 7.72 9.01
CA ILE A 102 9.47 8.20 8.58
C ILE A 102 8.87 7.27 7.53
N LEU A 103 9.61 6.91 6.49
CA LEU A 103 9.10 6.07 5.40
C LEU A 103 8.75 4.65 5.89
N THR A 104 9.61 4.04 6.71
CA THR A 104 9.33 2.70 7.28
C THR A 104 8.21 2.72 8.33
N TYR A 105 7.92 3.89 8.93
CA TYR A 105 6.76 4.09 9.78
C TYR A 105 5.43 4.01 9.02
N HIS A 106 5.43 4.30 7.71
CA HIS A 106 4.26 4.15 6.84
C HIS A 106 4.07 2.73 6.30
N VAL A 107 4.88 1.77 6.71
CA VAL A 107 4.85 0.40 6.20
C VAL A 107 4.53 -0.59 7.32
N LEU A 108 3.57 -1.48 7.06
CA LEU A 108 3.32 -2.66 7.89
C LEU A 108 3.88 -3.90 7.21
N ALA A 109 4.42 -4.83 7.99
CA ALA A 109 4.75 -6.17 7.53
C ALA A 109 3.45 -7.00 7.45
N GLY A 110 3.12 -7.48 6.26
CA GLY A 110 1.86 -8.17 5.97
C GLY A 110 1.04 -7.46 4.89
N LYS A 111 0.08 -8.18 4.33
CA LYS A 111 -0.88 -7.61 3.37
C LYS A 111 -2.22 -7.45 4.09
N TYR A 112 -2.61 -6.21 4.32
CA TYR A 112 -3.85 -5.84 4.99
C TYR A 112 -4.67 -4.96 4.05
N GLY A 113 -5.71 -5.53 3.43
CA GLY A 113 -6.71 -4.79 2.67
C GLY A 113 -7.68 -4.02 3.59
N PHE A 114 -8.57 -3.25 2.99
CA PHE A 114 -9.59 -2.50 3.74
C PHE A 114 -10.39 -3.40 4.68
N ASP A 115 -10.86 -4.54 4.19
CA ASP A 115 -11.68 -5.48 4.97
C ASP A 115 -10.90 -6.09 6.15
N ASP A 116 -9.60 -6.37 5.97
CA ASP A 116 -8.75 -6.89 7.04
C ASP A 116 -8.59 -5.87 8.18
N VAL A 117 -8.33 -4.60 7.82
CA VAL A 117 -8.21 -3.50 8.78
C VAL A 117 -9.55 -3.23 9.46
N ALA A 118 -10.66 -3.20 8.72
CA ALA A 118 -12.00 -3.01 9.27
C ALA A 118 -12.39 -4.15 10.23
N ALA A 119 -12.07 -5.40 9.89
CA ALA A 119 -12.28 -6.55 10.78
C ALA A 119 -11.44 -6.43 12.07
N ALA A 120 -10.18 -5.99 11.96
CA ALA A 120 -9.33 -5.75 13.12
C ALA A 120 -9.89 -4.62 14.03
N ILE A 121 -10.39 -3.53 13.44
CA ILE A 121 -11.05 -2.44 14.17
C ILE A 121 -12.29 -2.95 14.91
N LYS A 122 -13.13 -3.75 14.24
CA LYS A 122 -14.32 -4.36 14.84
C LYS A 122 -13.96 -5.27 16.01
N LYS A 123 -12.95 -6.15 15.83
CA LYS A 123 -12.44 -7.04 16.88
C LYS A 123 -11.86 -6.28 18.06
N GLY A 124 -11.25 -5.11 17.82
CA GLY A 124 -10.66 -4.23 18.83
C GLY A 124 -11.63 -3.20 19.43
N ASN A 125 -12.96 -3.45 19.36
CA ASN A 125 -13.99 -2.57 19.93
C ASN A 125 -13.89 -1.11 19.41
N GLY A 126 -13.78 -0.96 18.09
CA GLY A 126 -13.78 0.33 17.41
C GLY A 126 -12.39 0.92 17.13
N LYS A 127 -11.30 0.25 17.51
CA LYS A 127 -9.93 0.62 17.15
C LYS A 127 -9.04 -0.60 16.96
N ALA A 128 -8.09 -0.51 16.06
CA ALA A 128 -7.00 -1.48 15.93
C ALA A 128 -5.65 -0.75 16.02
N THR A 129 -4.66 -1.39 16.64
CA THR A 129 -3.28 -0.87 16.67
C THR A 129 -2.36 -1.90 16.05
N MET A 130 -1.59 -1.48 15.05
CA MET A 130 -0.66 -2.35 14.33
C MET A 130 0.75 -1.78 14.36
N LYS A 131 1.75 -2.66 14.47
CA LYS A 131 3.17 -2.26 14.48
C LYS A 131 3.66 -1.99 13.07
N THR A 132 4.41 -0.91 12.92
CA THR A 132 5.08 -0.53 11.68
C THR A 132 6.44 -1.20 11.57
N VAL A 133 7.01 -1.21 10.36
CA VAL A 133 8.38 -1.70 10.09
C VAL A 133 9.43 -0.87 10.84
N ALA A 134 9.16 0.41 11.11
CA ALA A 134 9.99 1.27 11.95
C ALA A 134 9.98 0.88 13.45
N GLY A 135 9.08 -0.04 13.86
CA GLY A 135 8.92 -0.46 15.27
C GLY A 135 7.89 0.34 16.06
N GLY A 136 7.43 1.50 15.56
CA GLY A 136 6.33 2.27 16.14
C GLY A 136 4.96 1.65 15.83
N SER A 137 3.89 2.36 16.16
CA SER A 137 2.52 1.87 16.02
C SER A 137 1.60 2.88 15.34
N LEU A 138 0.71 2.37 14.48
CA LEU A 138 -0.41 3.12 13.93
C LEU A 138 -1.72 2.62 14.53
N THR A 139 -2.60 3.54 14.89
CA THR A 139 -3.94 3.23 15.37
C THR A 139 -4.97 3.55 14.30
N PHE A 140 -5.85 2.59 14.01
CA PHE A 140 -6.87 2.64 12.98
C PHE A 140 -8.25 2.73 13.62
N LYS A 141 -9.11 3.57 13.06
CA LYS A 141 -10.54 3.69 13.43
C LYS A 141 -11.38 3.84 12.17
N MET A 142 -12.60 3.34 12.21
CA MET A 142 -13.56 3.64 11.16
C MET A 142 -13.94 5.14 11.19
N ASN A 143 -13.97 5.74 10.01
CA ASN A 143 -14.47 7.10 9.77
C ASN A 143 -15.70 6.98 8.85
N GLY A 144 -16.86 6.78 9.47
CA GLY A 144 -18.07 6.39 8.75
C GLY A 144 -18.07 4.91 8.35
N ALA A 145 -18.91 4.55 7.38
CA ALA A 145 -19.11 3.15 6.97
C ALA A 145 -18.01 2.62 6.02
N HIS A 146 -17.33 3.50 5.31
CA HIS A 146 -16.48 3.13 4.17
C HIS A 146 -15.11 3.79 4.15
N ASN A 147 -14.69 4.40 5.26
CA ASN A 147 -13.35 4.98 5.34
C ASN A 147 -12.68 4.66 6.68
N ILE A 148 -11.35 4.73 6.68
CA ILE A 148 -10.50 4.47 7.84
C ILE A 148 -9.61 5.68 8.07
N THR A 149 -9.56 6.15 9.32
CA THR A 149 -8.60 7.15 9.79
C THR A 149 -7.46 6.43 10.52
N LEU A 150 -6.23 6.80 10.19
CA LEU A 150 -5.01 6.41 10.87
C LEU A 150 -4.62 7.50 11.87
N THR A 151 -4.13 7.10 13.03
CA THR A 151 -3.56 8.02 14.03
C THR A 151 -2.14 7.57 14.36
N ASP A 152 -1.19 8.48 14.25
CA ASP A 152 0.21 8.26 14.62
C ASP A 152 0.45 8.42 16.13
N GLU A 153 1.68 8.17 16.58
CA GLU A 153 2.05 8.24 17.99
C GLU A 153 2.17 9.68 18.53
N LYS A 154 2.16 10.69 17.65
CA LYS A 154 2.11 12.12 18.03
C LYS A 154 0.69 12.67 18.07
N GLY A 155 -0.31 11.84 17.71
CA GLY A 155 -1.71 12.24 17.64
C GLY A 155 -2.12 12.85 16.30
N GLY A 156 -1.20 12.87 15.31
CA GLY A 156 -1.50 13.24 13.93
C GLY A 156 -2.44 12.22 13.29
N THR A 157 -3.34 12.69 12.42
CA THR A 157 -4.33 11.82 11.78
C THR A 157 -4.28 11.95 10.26
N ALA A 158 -4.43 10.83 9.57
CA ALA A 158 -4.58 10.74 8.12
C ALA A 158 -5.80 9.89 7.75
N ASN A 159 -6.47 10.20 6.66
CA ASN A 159 -7.54 9.38 6.10
C ASN A 159 -7.04 8.62 4.88
N ILE A 160 -7.55 7.42 4.68
CA ILE A 160 -7.34 6.70 3.43
C ILE A 160 -8.22 7.33 2.36
N ILE A 161 -7.62 7.75 1.25
CA ILE A 161 -8.33 8.34 0.10
C ILE A 161 -8.52 7.38 -1.06
N THR A 162 -7.59 6.41 -1.19
CA THR A 162 -7.71 5.29 -2.13
C THR A 162 -7.16 4.05 -1.44
N TYR A 163 -7.93 2.97 -1.42
CA TYR A 163 -7.57 1.73 -0.74
C TYR A 163 -7.52 0.55 -1.72
N ASP A 164 -6.92 -0.55 -1.25
CA ASP A 164 -6.82 -1.84 -1.96
C ASP A 164 -6.15 -1.76 -3.34
N ILE A 165 -5.13 -0.89 -3.47
CA ILE A 165 -4.28 -0.84 -4.65
C ILE A 165 -3.33 -2.02 -4.57
N ASN A 166 -3.77 -3.17 -5.13
CA ASN A 166 -3.05 -4.43 -5.03
C ASN A 166 -1.78 -4.43 -5.87
N GLN A 167 -0.71 -5.01 -5.31
CA GLN A 167 0.62 -5.13 -5.90
C GLN A 167 1.08 -6.58 -5.82
N LYS A 168 2.08 -6.96 -6.63
CA LYS A 168 2.68 -8.29 -6.60
C LYS A 168 3.23 -8.64 -5.21
N ASN A 169 3.82 -7.68 -4.53
CA ASN A 169 4.47 -7.85 -3.22
C ASN A 169 3.76 -7.12 -2.06
N GLY A 170 2.50 -6.73 -2.23
CA GLY A 170 1.75 -6.10 -1.15
C GLY A 170 0.48 -5.38 -1.57
N VAL A 171 0.11 -4.38 -0.79
CA VAL A 171 -1.01 -3.47 -1.06
C VAL A 171 -0.62 -2.04 -0.68
N ILE A 172 -1.09 -1.07 -1.46
CA ILE A 172 -0.95 0.36 -1.18
C ILE A 172 -2.32 0.92 -0.80
N HIS A 173 -2.32 1.80 0.21
CA HIS A 173 -3.44 2.68 0.54
C HIS A 173 -2.92 4.12 0.48
N SER A 174 -3.49 4.94 -0.41
CA SER A 174 -3.12 6.37 -0.47
C SER A 174 -3.76 7.13 0.69
N ILE A 175 -3.00 8.04 1.31
CA ILE A 175 -3.43 8.82 2.47
C ILE A 175 -3.23 10.31 2.24
N ASP A 176 -4.06 11.13 2.92
CA ASP A 176 -4.13 12.59 2.78
C ASP A 176 -3.12 13.37 3.64
N LYS A 177 -2.36 12.70 4.52
CA LYS A 177 -1.34 13.33 5.38
C LYS A 177 -0.16 12.43 5.64
N VAL A 178 1.01 13.01 5.85
CA VAL A 178 2.21 12.33 6.31
C VAL A 178 2.10 12.04 7.80
N LEU A 179 2.33 10.79 8.20
CA LEU A 179 2.33 10.34 9.61
C LEU A 179 3.74 10.42 10.19
N MET A 180 3.85 10.80 11.45
CA MET A 180 5.14 11.05 12.08
C MET A 180 5.38 10.10 13.25
N PRO A 181 6.51 9.38 13.28
CA PRO A 181 6.92 8.62 14.47
C PRO A 181 7.24 9.57 15.63
N LYS A 182 7.27 9.03 16.85
CA LYS A 182 7.75 9.76 18.03
C LYS A 182 9.19 10.22 17.90
#